data_e46ccf7254d3184ea6f5d34766ec472e
#
_entry.id   e46ccf7254d3184ea6f5d34766ec472e
#
_cell.length_a   1.000
_cell.length_b   1.000
_cell.length_c   1.000
_cell.angle_alpha   90.00
_cell.angle_beta   90.00
_cell.angle_gamma   90.00
#
_symmetry.space_group_name_H-M   'P 1'
#
loop_
_entity.id
_entity.type
_entity.pdbx_description
1 polymer ?
#
loop_
_entity_poly.entity_id
_entity_poly.type
_entity_poly.pdbx_seq_one_letter_code
_entity_poly.pdbx_strand_id
1 'polypeptide(L)'
;MFLTNLSEVTGKRIDPDYNSKMTYLFSNKGFYNHILLKELITKQPQYGANEEAKDFENDTDIRYIRITDIDELGDLKNNNKKTANKVETKYFLNYNDLLFARSGSVGRCYIHKKTNEISIFAGYLIRFIVNTDICNPDYIFYYCNSNLYKLWVSAIERPAVQSNINAEEYKSLPIPLPPLEKQNEITTHISKIRREANVLMKQGKEILEQAKQEVERMILGN
;
A
#
# COMPACT_ATOMS: atom_id res chain seq x y z
N MET A 1 29.95 12.24 9.88
CA MET A 1 29.70 13.62 9.44
C MET A 1 29.27 13.54 7.99
N PHE A 2 28.03 13.96 7.69
CA PHE A 2 27.49 13.92 6.32
C PHE A 2 27.79 15.27 5.65
N LEU A 3 28.58 15.28 4.60
CA LEU A 3 28.92 16.46 3.82
C LEU A 3 28.15 16.38 2.49
N THR A 4 27.39 17.42 2.15
CA THR A 4 26.71 17.56 0.88
C THR A 4 26.99 18.96 0.30
N ASN A 5 27.00 19.09 -1.01
CA ASN A 5 27.18 20.37 -1.67
C ASN A 5 25.88 21.19 -1.66
N LEU A 6 26.01 22.51 -1.53
CA LEU A 6 24.86 23.42 -1.54
C LEU A 6 24.00 23.26 -2.82
N SER A 7 24.63 22.98 -3.96
CA SER A 7 23.94 22.72 -5.23
C SER A 7 23.06 21.48 -5.21
N GLU A 8 23.37 20.50 -4.37
CA GLU A 8 22.60 19.24 -4.24
C GLU A 8 21.34 19.42 -3.40
N VAL A 9 21.33 20.42 -2.53
CA VAL A 9 20.22 20.71 -1.60
C VAL A 9 19.42 21.97 -1.96
N THR A 10 19.90 22.78 -2.91
CA THR A 10 19.18 23.97 -3.37
C THR A 10 17.81 23.60 -3.93
N GLY A 11 16.74 24.17 -3.33
CA GLY A 11 15.36 23.83 -3.66
C GLY A 11 14.85 22.49 -3.11
N LYS A 12 15.66 21.78 -2.31
CA LYS A 12 15.30 20.51 -1.67
C LYS A 12 15.24 20.67 -0.15
N ARG A 13 14.71 19.63 0.52
CA ARG A 13 14.68 19.53 1.98
C ARG A 13 16.12 19.41 2.54
N ILE A 14 16.49 20.30 3.47
CA ILE A 14 17.87 20.40 4.04
C ILE A 14 18.04 19.51 5.30
N ASP A 15 17.00 18.82 5.74
CA ASP A 15 17.01 17.95 6.90
C ASP A 15 18.09 16.84 6.74
N PRO A 16 19.05 16.72 7.69
CA PRO A 16 20.14 15.73 7.61
C PRO A 16 19.63 14.27 7.59
N ASP A 17 18.59 13.96 8.37
CA ASP A 17 18.02 12.61 8.43
C ASP A 17 17.40 12.22 7.09
N TYR A 18 16.60 13.12 6.49
CA TYR A 18 16.08 12.95 5.15
C TYR A 18 17.19 12.69 4.12
N ASN A 19 18.20 13.56 4.08
CA ASN A 19 19.27 13.46 3.11
C ASN A 19 20.12 12.19 3.29
N SER A 20 20.37 11.77 4.54
CA SER A 20 21.08 10.53 4.85
C SER A 20 20.31 9.31 4.32
N LYS A 21 19.01 9.20 4.60
CA LYS A 21 18.14 8.11 4.14
C LYS A 21 18.02 8.09 2.61
N MET A 22 17.82 9.26 1.97
CA MET A 22 17.73 9.36 0.53
C MET A 22 19.06 9.01 -0.15
N THR A 23 20.19 9.45 0.39
CA THR A 23 21.50 9.04 -0.12
C THR A 23 21.71 7.54 -0.03
N TYR A 24 21.32 6.92 1.08
CA TYR A 24 21.39 5.46 1.23
C TYR A 24 20.53 4.76 0.17
N LEU A 25 19.29 5.20 -0.05
CA LEU A 25 18.38 4.64 -1.04
C LEU A 25 18.94 4.74 -2.47
N PHE A 26 19.53 5.88 -2.83
CA PHE A 26 20.06 6.08 -4.19
C PHE A 26 21.47 5.50 -4.40
N SER A 27 22.28 5.37 -3.35
CA SER A 27 23.60 4.73 -3.46
C SER A 27 23.53 3.22 -3.47
N ASN A 28 22.56 2.61 -2.79
CA ASN A 28 22.28 1.18 -2.85
C ASN A 28 21.46 0.81 -4.10
N LYS A 29 22.01 1.11 -5.28
CA LYS A 29 21.34 0.87 -6.56
C LYS A 29 20.99 -0.61 -6.81
N GLY A 30 21.60 -1.56 -6.05
CA GLY A 30 21.46 -2.98 -6.34
C GLY A 30 21.84 -3.29 -7.79
N PHE A 31 21.11 -4.22 -8.43
CA PHE A 31 21.34 -4.59 -9.84
C PHE A 31 20.56 -3.71 -10.83
N TYR A 32 19.61 -2.87 -10.34
CA TYR A 32 18.66 -2.17 -11.22
C TYR A 32 18.63 -0.67 -10.94
N ASN A 33 18.45 0.12 -12.01
CA ASN A 33 18.27 1.55 -11.89
C ASN A 33 16.94 1.89 -11.20
N HIS A 34 16.93 2.97 -10.42
CA HIS A 34 15.73 3.51 -9.85
C HIS A 34 15.01 4.43 -10.85
N ILE A 35 13.71 4.18 -11.02
CA ILE A 35 12.80 5.04 -11.79
C ILE A 35 11.80 5.63 -10.80
N LEU A 36 11.45 6.90 -10.96
CA LEU A 36 10.47 7.52 -10.08
C LEU A 36 9.06 7.07 -10.43
N LEU A 37 8.21 6.90 -9.42
CA LEU A 37 6.82 6.45 -9.63
C LEU A 37 6.08 7.32 -10.66
N LYS A 38 6.36 8.64 -10.71
CA LYS A 38 5.77 9.55 -11.72
C LYS A 38 6.01 9.12 -13.17
N GLU A 39 7.10 8.39 -13.45
CA GLU A 39 7.47 7.92 -14.77
C GLU A 39 6.77 6.60 -15.13
N LEU A 40 6.18 5.93 -14.14
CA LEU A 40 5.52 4.65 -14.28
C LEU A 40 3.98 4.75 -14.34
N ILE A 41 3.40 5.94 -14.18
CA ILE A 41 1.96 6.14 -14.15
C ILE A 41 1.42 6.68 -15.47
N THR A 42 0.19 6.28 -15.83
CA THR A 42 -0.49 6.73 -17.06
C THR A 42 -1.39 7.93 -16.87
N LYS A 43 -1.81 8.22 -15.63
CA LYS A 43 -2.70 9.32 -15.28
C LYS A 43 -2.23 10.04 -14.02
N GLN A 44 -2.65 11.28 -13.85
CA GLN A 44 -2.41 11.98 -12.59
C GLN A 44 -3.08 11.25 -11.43
N PRO A 45 -2.41 11.19 -10.27
CA PRO A 45 -2.96 10.56 -9.07
C PRO A 45 -4.29 11.20 -8.66
N GLN A 46 -5.20 10.41 -8.13
CA GLN A 46 -6.52 10.86 -7.70
C GLN A 46 -6.73 10.59 -6.22
N TYR A 47 -7.14 11.61 -5.48
CA TYR A 47 -7.63 11.45 -4.11
C TYR A 47 -9.03 10.83 -4.12
N GLY A 48 -9.32 10.01 -3.11
CA GLY A 48 -10.62 9.35 -2.98
C GLY A 48 -11.76 10.29 -2.54
N ALA A 49 -12.93 9.70 -2.35
CA ALA A 49 -14.13 10.40 -1.92
C ALA A 49 -13.99 10.88 -0.46
N ASN A 50 -14.44 12.10 -0.20
CA ASN A 50 -14.51 12.66 1.15
C ASN A 50 -15.95 12.54 1.68
N GLU A 51 -16.40 11.30 1.83
CA GLU A 51 -17.76 10.95 2.23
C GLU A 51 -17.78 10.27 3.60
N GLU A 52 -18.92 10.39 4.27
CA GLU A 52 -19.18 9.65 5.50
C GLU A 52 -19.40 8.17 5.18
N ALA A 53 -18.81 7.30 6.02
CA ALA A 53 -18.95 5.85 5.91
C ALA A 53 -20.24 5.38 6.61
N LYS A 54 -21.06 4.59 5.91
CA LYS A 54 -22.25 3.92 6.43
C LYS A 54 -22.05 2.42 6.51
N ASP A 55 -22.91 1.75 7.24
CA ASP A 55 -22.89 0.30 7.31
C ASP A 55 -23.21 -0.33 5.94
N PHE A 56 -22.56 -1.44 5.65
CA PHE A 56 -22.79 -2.23 4.45
C PHE A 56 -23.90 -3.23 4.77
N GLU A 57 -25.11 -2.96 4.32
CA GLU A 57 -26.30 -3.70 4.71
C GLU A 57 -26.73 -4.74 3.66
N ASN A 58 -26.44 -4.45 2.39
CA ASN A 58 -26.91 -5.28 1.28
C ASN A 58 -25.75 -5.66 0.34
N ASP A 59 -25.83 -6.81 -0.30
CA ASP A 59 -24.84 -7.28 -1.29
C ASP A 59 -24.76 -6.38 -2.54
N THR A 60 -25.75 -5.50 -2.75
CA THR A 60 -25.77 -4.49 -3.83
C THR A 60 -25.06 -3.20 -3.44
N ASP A 61 -24.68 -3.03 -2.17
CA ASP A 61 -23.97 -1.86 -1.71
C ASP A 61 -22.57 -1.78 -2.32
N ILE A 62 -22.15 -0.57 -2.67
CA ILE A 62 -20.82 -0.32 -3.21
C ILE A 62 -19.83 -0.20 -2.05
N ARG A 63 -18.79 -1.03 -2.07
CA ARG A 63 -17.80 -1.03 -1.01
C ARG A 63 -17.00 0.26 -0.98
N TYR A 64 -16.97 0.92 0.18
CA TYR A 64 -16.14 2.09 0.45
C TYR A 64 -14.86 1.68 1.18
N ILE A 65 -13.75 1.58 0.44
CA ILE A 65 -12.45 1.17 0.97
C ILE A 65 -11.82 2.33 1.71
N ARG A 66 -11.62 2.15 3.01
CA ARG A 66 -10.95 3.10 3.91
C ARG A 66 -9.57 2.58 4.29
N ILE A 67 -8.72 3.47 4.81
CA ILE A 67 -7.39 3.09 5.31
C ILE A 67 -7.44 2.02 6.41
N THR A 68 -8.47 2.03 7.24
CA THR A 68 -8.70 1.05 8.31
C THR A 68 -9.06 -0.34 7.81
N ASP A 69 -9.53 -0.43 6.57
CA ASP A 69 -9.92 -1.69 5.93
C ASP A 69 -8.73 -2.42 5.30
N ILE A 70 -7.58 -1.75 5.18
CA ILE A 70 -6.34 -2.31 4.65
C ILE A 70 -5.46 -2.72 5.83
N ASP A 71 -4.96 -3.94 5.84
CA ASP A 71 -4.04 -4.41 6.87
C ASP A 71 -2.58 -4.01 6.59
N GLU A 72 -1.65 -4.43 7.44
CA GLU A 72 -0.23 -4.08 7.33
C GLU A 72 0.47 -4.70 6.11
N LEU A 73 -0.09 -5.77 5.57
CA LEU A 73 0.42 -6.45 4.37
C LEU A 73 -0.24 -5.94 3.08
N GLY A 74 -1.19 -4.99 3.21
CA GLY A 74 -1.92 -4.43 2.08
C GLY A 74 -3.12 -5.28 1.63
N ASP A 75 -3.56 -6.24 2.44
CA ASP A 75 -4.75 -7.04 2.15
C ASP A 75 -6.00 -6.37 2.72
N LEU A 76 -7.16 -6.54 2.05
CA LEU A 76 -8.42 -6.05 2.56
C LEU A 76 -8.99 -6.95 3.66
N LYS A 77 -9.30 -6.33 4.78
CA LYS A 77 -10.13 -6.96 5.83
C LYS A 77 -11.56 -7.11 5.33
N ASN A 78 -12.14 -8.29 5.54
CA ASN A 78 -13.52 -8.58 5.12
C ASN A 78 -14.56 -8.33 6.22
N ASN A 79 -14.11 -8.12 7.45
CA ASN A 79 -14.96 -7.73 8.57
C ASN A 79 -15.26 -6.22 8.53
N ASN A 80 -16.46 -5.84 8.91
CA ASN A 80 -16.88 -4.43 9.04
C ASN A 80 -16.77 -3.63 7.73
N LYS A 81 -17.24 -4.21 6.61
CA LYS A 81 -17.37 -3.49 5.34
C LYS A 81 -18.23 -2.24 5.52
N LYS A 82 -17.93 -1.20 4.77
CA LYS A 82 -18.71 0.05 4.74
C LYS A 82 -19.04 0.43 3.30
N THR A 83 -20.13 1.18 3.15
CA THR A 83 -20.47 1.94 1.95
C THR A 83 -20.32 3.45 2.23
N ALA A 84 -20.32 4.27 1.19
CA ALA A 84 -20.28 5.73 1.33
C ALA A 84 -21.68 6.31 1.31
N ASN A 85 -21.87 7.44 2.01
CA ASN A 85 -23.15 8.18 1.98
C ASN A 85 -23.56 8.56 0.54
N LYS A 86 -22.58 9.00 -0.27
CA LYS A 86 -22.75 9.29 -1.68
C LYS A 86 -21.70 8.55 -2.50
N VAL A 87 -22.14 7.92 -3.59
CA VAL A 87 -21.27 7.20 -4.52
C VAL A 87 -21.16 7.95 -5.83
N GLU A 88 -19.94 8.26 -6.26
CA GLU A 88 -19.67 8.85 -7.56
C GLU A 88 -18.80 7.92 -8.39
N THR A 89 -19.14 7.71 -9.64
CA THR A 89 -18.48 6.77 -10.57
C THR A 89 -17.01 7.09 -10.83
N LYS A 90 -16.61 8.37 -10.68
CA LYS A 90 -15.20 8.79 -10.82
C LYS A 90 -14.27 8.12 -9.82
N TYR A 91 -14.80 7.62 -8.69
CA TYR A 91 -14.04 6.91 -7.65
C TYR A 91 -14.10 5.39 -7.79
N PHE A 92 -14.76 4.85 -8.81
CA PHE A 92 -14.77 3.41 -9.04
C PHE A 92 -13.35 2.91 -9.30
N LEU A 93 -13.00 1.83 -8.59
CA LEU A 93 -11.72 1.17 -8.74
C LEU A 93 -11.76 0.18 -9.89
N ASN A 94 -10.68 0.18 -10.66
CA ASN A 94 -10.45 -0.81 -11.70
C ASN A 94 -9.41 -1.83 -11.23
N TYR A 95 -9.41 -2.98 -11.88
CA TYR A 95 -8.40 -4.00 -11.65
C TYR A 95 -6.99 -3.40 -11.82
N ASN A 96 -6.10 -3.69 -10.89
CA ASN A 96 -4.72 -3.17 -10.80
C ASN A 96 -4.58 -1.71 -10.33
N ASP A 97 -5.63 -1.00 -9.98
CA ASP A 97 -5.47 0.30 -9.32
C ASP A 97 -4.70 0.15 -8.00
N LEU A 98 -3.67 0.97 -7.81
CA LEU A 98 -2.89 1.04 -6.57
C LEU A 98 -3.42 2.17 -5.70
N LEU A 99 -3.66 1.89 -4.42
CA LEU A 99 -4.05 2.89 -3.43
C LEU A 99 -2.93 3.06 -2.40
N PHE A 100 -2.53 4.30 -2.17
CA PHE A 100 -1.54 4.66 -1.16
C PHE A 100 -2.19 5.48 -0.05
N ALA A 101 -1.91 5.11 1.19
CA ALA A 101 -2.40 5.82 2.36
C ALA A 101 -1.61 7.12 2.58
N ARG A 102 -2.30 8.27 2.53
CA ARG A 102 -1.68 9.58 2.71
C ARG A 102 -1.51 9.99 4.18
N SER A 103 -2.39 9.55 5.07
CA SER A 103 -2.38 9.91 6.50
C SER A 103 -2.92 8.74 7.34
N GLY A 104 -2.73 8.79 8.64
CA GLY A 104 -3.08 7.69 9.54
C GLY A 104 -2.06 6.55 9.47
N SER A 105 -2.27 5.55 8.65
CA SER A 105 -1.27 4.49 8.38
C SER A 105 -0.47 4.84 7.12
N VAL A 106 0.29 5.93 7.20
CA VAL A 106 1.08 6.46 6.08
C VAL A 106 1.98 5.38 5.47
N GLY A 107 2.10 5.38 4.16
CA GLY A 107 2.90 4.40 3.43
C GLY A 107 2.21 3.05 3.19
N ARG A 108 1.04 2.79 3.78
CA ARG A 108 0.31 1.57 3.48
C ARG A 108 -0.15 1.58 2.03
N CYS A 109 0.06 0.46 1.32
CA CYS A 109 -0.31 0.30 -0.08
C CYS A 109 -1.30 -0.85 -0.22
N TYR A 110 -2.26 -0.71 -1.12
CA TYR A 110 -3.22 -1.74 -1.51
C TYR A 110 -3.30 -1.81 -3.03
N ILE A 111 -3.42 -3.01 -3.58
CA ILE A 111 -3.71 -3.23 -5.00
C ILE A 111 -5.11 -3.80 -5.18
N HIS A 112 -5.92 -3.17 -6.04
CA HIS A 112 -7.29 -3.63 -6.28
C HIS A 112 -7.31 -4.80 -7.27
N LYS A 113 -7.72 -5.98 -6.76
CA LYS A 113 -7.81 -7.23 -7.55
C LYS A 113 -9.23 -7.79 -7.65
N LYS A 114 -10.21 -7.13 -7.04
CA LYS A 114 -11.59 -7.61 -7.06
C LYS A 114 -12.30 -7.16 -8.33
N THR A 115 -12.88 -8.09 -9.03
CA THR A 115 -13.65 -7.85 -10.29
C THR A 115 -15.15 -8.06 -10.10
N ASN A 116 -15.55 -8.74 -9.04
CA ASN A 116 -16.93 -9.09 -8.72
C ASN A 116 -17.57 -8.20 -7.64
N GLU A 117 -16.86 -7.20 -7.15
CA GLU A 117 -17.33 -6.25 -6.13
C GLU A 117 -16.96 -4.83 -6.58
N ILE A 118 -17.97 -4.01 -6.87
CA ILE A 118 -17.74 -2.60 -7.18
C ILE A 118 -17.29 -1.90 -5.92
N SER A 119 -16.18 -1.17 -6.02
CA SER A 119 -15.58 -0.48 -4.89
C SER A 119 -15.22 0.95 -5.25
N ILE A 120 -15.36 1.86 -4.28
CA ILE A 120 -14.78 3.20 -4.26
C ILE A 120 -13.81 3.33 -3.09
N PHE A 121 -13.06 4.41 -3.02
CA PHE A 121 -12.04 4.60 -1.99
C PHE A 121 -12.12 5.97 -1.32
N ALA A 122 -11.70 6.03 -0.06
CA ALA A 122 -11.81 7.21 0.80
C ALA A 122 -10.72 8.25 0.54
N GLY A 123 -10.97 9.50 0.88
CA GLY A 123 -10.11 10.68 0.65
C GLY A 123 -8.72 10.62 1.33
N TYR A 124 -8.52 9.71 2.29
CA TYR A 124 -7.22 9.42 2.88
C TYR A 124 -6.36 8.43 2.07
N LEU A 125 -6.88 7.96 0.94
CA LEU A 125 -6.18 7.13 -0.03
C LEU A 125 -5.97 7.90 -1.33
N ILE A 126 -4.85 7.63 -2.00
CA ILE A 126 -4.51 8.22 -3.30
C ILE A 126 -4.37 7.08 -4.30
N ARG A 127 -5.13 7.14 -5.41
CA ARG A 127 -5.06 6.18 -6.49
C ARG A 127 -3.96 6.53 -7.47
N PHE A 128 -3.17 5.52 -7.84
CA PHE A 128 -2.19 5.54 -8.92
C PHE A 128 -2.51 4.46 -9.94
N ILE A 129 -2.47 4.81 -11.21
CA ILE A 129 -2.70 3.89 -12.34
C ILE A 129 -1.38 3.73 -13.07
N VAL A 130 -0.85 2.51 -13.03
CA VAL A 130 0.48 2.17 -13.57
C VAL A 130 0.39 1.84 -15.06
N ASN A 131 1.44 2.20 -15.80
CA ASN A 131 1.63 1.74 -17.17
C ASN A 131 2.07 0.28 -17.18
N THR A 132 1.16 -0.61 -17.54
CA THR A 132 1.39 -2.07 -17.54
C THR A 132 2.33 -2.56 -18.65
N ASP A 133 2.64 -1.72 -19.65
CA ASP A 133 3.59 -2.05 -20.71
C ASP A 133 5.04 -2.06 -20.21
N ILE A 134 5.32 -1.32 -19.12
CA ILE A 134 6.67 -1.16 -18.58
C ILE A 134 6.80 -1.62 -17.13
N CYS A 135 5.70 -1.69 -16.39
CA CYS A 135 5.74 -2.01 -14.98
C CYS A 135 4.54 -2.89 -14.55
N ASN A 136 4.84 -3.99 -13.89
CA ASN A 136 3.82 -4.84 -13.28
C ASN A 136 3.29 -4.19 -11.98
N PRO A 137 1.97 -3.90 -11.83
CA PRO A 137 1.41 -3.29 -10.62
C PRO A 137 1.64 -4.12 -9.36
N ASP A 138 1.63 -5.45 -9.45
CA ASP A 138 1.95 -6.34 -8.33
C ASP A 138 3.41 -6.17 -7.87
N TYR A 139 4.32 -5.87 -8.80
CA TYR A 139 5.71 -5.59 -8.45
C TYR A 139 5.83 -4.35 -7.58
N ILE A 140 5.16 -3.25 -7.93
CA ILE A 140 5.10 -2.04 -7.10
C ILE A 140 4.47 -2.36 -5.74
N PHE A 141 3.36 -3.07 -5.73
CA PHE A 141 2.68 -3.46 -4.49
C PHE A 141 3.60 -4.25 -3.56
N TYR A 142 4.37 -5.22 -4.07
CA TYR A 142 5.31 -5.97 -3.26
C TYR A 142 6.53 -5.14 -2.84
N TYR A 143 7.02 -4.26 -3.71
CA TYR A 143 8.05 -3.30 -3.34
C TYR A 143 7.61 -2.42 -2.17
N CYS A 144 6.35 -1.98 -2.14
CA CYS A 144 5.77 -1.20 -1.05
C CYS A 144 5.66 -1.97 0.29
N ASN A 145 5.93 -3.26 0.31
CA ASN A 145 6.07 -4.05 1.54
C ASN A 145 7.53 -4.26 1.96
N SER A 146 8.50 -3.75 1.20
CA SER A 146 9.93 -3.92 1.47
C SER A 146 10.48 -2.93 2.50
N ASN A 147 11.63 -3.28 3.11
CA ASN A 147 12.34 -2.38 4.02
C ASN A 147 12.85 -1.12 3.32
N LEU A 148 13.19 -1.19 2.04
CA LEU A 148 13.62 -0.01 1.25
C LEU A 148 12.48 1.01 1.13
N TYR A 149 11.27 0.55 0.83
CA TYR A 149 10.11 1.42 0.80
C TYR A 149 9.80 2.01 2.19
N LYS A 150 9.83 1.21 3.25
CA LYS A 150 9.62 1.69 4.63
C LYS A 150 10.66 2.76 5.01
N LEU A 151 11.91 2.59 4.57
CA LEU A 151 12.95 3.59 4.76
C LEU A 151 12.61 4.89 4.02
N TRP A 152 12.14 4.81 2.77
CA TRP A 152 11.68 5.98 2.01
C TRP A 152 10.51 6.68 2.71
N VAL A 153 9.49 5.95 3.14
CA VAL A 153 8.37 6.50 3.93
C VAL A 153 8.90 7.26 5.13
N SER A 154 9.78 6.64 5.92
CA SER A 154 10.37 7.27 7.12
C SER A 154 11.23 8.50 6.81
N ALA A 155 11.79 8.59 5.61
CA ALA A 155 12.53 9.78 5.16
C ALA A 155 11.59 10.93 4.79
N ILE A 156 10.45 10.62 4.13
CA ILE A 156 9.47 11.64 3.72
C ILE A 156 8.66 12.15 4.91
N GLU A 157 8.34 11.31 5.87
CA GLU A 157 7.60 11.69 7.08
C GLU A 157 8.27 12.85 7.82
N ARG A 158 7.45 13.72 8.41
CA ARG A 158 7.90 14.87 9.23
C ARG A 158 7.49 14.63 10.68
N PRO A 159 8.42 14.31 11.59
CA PRO A 159 8.09 13.94 12.97
C PRO A 159 7.33 15.01 13.78
N ALA A 160 7.44 16.27 13.38
CA ALA A 160 6.86 17.41 14.13
C ALA A 160 5.41 17.75 13.75
N VAL A 161 4.82 17.06 12.77
CA VAL A 161 3.46 17.31 12.27
C VAL A 161 2.77 15.95 12.03
N GLN A 162 1.44 15.94 12.04
CA GLN A 162 0.69 14.74 11.68
C GLN A 162 1.23 14.16 10.36
N SER A 163 1.71 12.94 10.41
CA SER A 163 2.35 12.26 9.27
C SER A 163 1.40 12.25 8.07
N ASN A 164 1.86 12.82 6.96
CA ASN A 164 1.08 12.92 5.73
C ASN A 164 2.05 12.89 4.54
N ILE A 165 1.80 11.98 3.59
CA ILE A 165 2.49 11.93 2.29
C ILE A 165 1.46 12.24 1.21
N ASN A 166 1.66 13.34 0.48
CA ASN A 166 0.77 13.77 -0.58
C ASN A 166 1.11 13.09 -1.94
N ALA A 167 0.29 13.33 -2.95
CA ALA A 167 0.47 12.73 -4.28
C ALA A 167 1.79 13.10 -4.95
N GLU A 168 2.26 14.35 -4.76
CA GLU A 168 3.53 14.81 -5.34
C GLU A 168 4.73 14.13 -4.66
N GLU A 169 4.66 13.95 -3.35
CA GLU A 169 5.68 13.22 -2.61
C GLU A 169 5.71 11.75 -3.05
N TYR A 170 4.56 11.06 -3.18
CA TYR A 170 4.51 9.69 -3.72
C TYR A 170 5.05 9.58 -5.14
N LYS A 171 4.84 10.58 -5.99
CA LYS A 171 5.42 10.63 -7.35
C LYS A 171 6.95 10.60 -7.33
N SER A 172 7.59 11.01 -6.24
CA SER A 172 9.06 10.98 -6.06
C SER A 172 9.59 9.64 -5.53
N LEU A 173 8.74 8.64 -5.29
CA LEU A 173 9.14 7.32 -4.82
C LEU A 173 10.11 6.67 -5.81
N PRO A 174 11.37 6.38 -5.41
CA PRO A 174 12.32 5.67 -6.26
C PRO A 174 12.02 4.16 -6.23
N ILE A 175 11.82 3.57 -7.39
CA ILE A 175 11.52 2.15 -7.55
C ILE A 175 12.64 1.51 -8.36
N PRO A 176 13.38 0.52 -7.83
CA PRO A 176 14.33 -0.27 -8.60
C PRO A 176 13.54 -1.06 -9.65
N LEU A 177 13.77 -0.77 -10.93
CA LEU A 177 12.95 -1.31 -12.01
C LEU A 177 13.73 -2.33 -12.87
N PRO A 178 13.58 -3.64 -12.62
CA PRO A 178 14.08 -4.67 -13.52
C PRO A 178 13.26 -4.72 -14.84
N PRO A 179 13.74 -5.43 -15.86
CA PRO A 179 12.94 -5.74 -17.03
C PRO A 179 11.60 -6.39 -16.65
N LEU A 180 10.54 -6.17 -17.44
CA LEU A 180 9.18 -6.60 -17.13
C LEU A 180 9.08 -8.13 -16.90
N GLU A 181 9.83 -8.92 -17.66
CA GLU A 181 9.92 -10.37 -17.45
C GLU A 181 10.40 -10.72 -16.04
N LYS A 182 11.43 -10.03 -15.56
CA LYS A 182 11.97 -10.23 -14.19
C LYS A 182 10.99 -9.76 -13.11
N GLN A 183 10.26 -8.66 -13.36
CA GLN A 183 9.18 -8.23 -12.47
C GLN A 183 8.12 -9.32 -12.34
N ASN A 184 7.70 -9.94 -13.46
CA ASN A 184 6.72 -11.03 -13.49
C ASN A 184 7.21 -12.28 -12.75
N GLU A 185 8.49 -12.63 -12.91
CA GLU A 185 9.12 -13.74 -12.18
C GLU A 185 9.07 -13.48 -10.66
N ILE A 186 9.49 -12.28 -10.24
CA ILE A 186 9.49 -11.86 -8.82
C ILE A 186 8.07 -11.90 -8.25
N THR A 187 7.09 -11.33 -8.95
CA THR A 187 5.70 -11.28 -8.48
C THR A 187 5.08 -12.66 -8.38
N THR A 188 5.37 -13.55 -9.34
CA THR A 188 4.91 -14.94 -9.31
C THR A 188 5.46 -15.67 -8.09
N HIS A 189 6.75 -15.52 -7.83
CA HIS A 189 7.41 -16.14 -6.69
C HIS A 189 6.84 -15.63 -5.35
N ILE A 190 6.76 -14.31 -5.17
CA ILE A 190 6.24 -13.71 -3.93
C ILE A 190 4.76 -14.05 -3.72
N SER A 191 3.94 -14.03 -4.77
CA SER A 191 2.52 -14.37 -4.67
C SER A 191 2.29 -15.82 -4.23
N LYS A 192 3.17 -16.74 -4.63
CA LYS A 192 3.15 -18.13 -4.16
C LYS A 192 3.42 -18.20 -2.66
N ILE A 193 4.50 -17.56 -2.20
CA ILE A 193 4.88 -17.53 -0.78
C ILE A 193 3.77 -16.91 0.07
N ARG A 194 3.17 -15.78 -0.38
CA ARG A 194 2.06 -15.13 0.34
C ARG A 194 0.84 -16.03 0.46
N ARG A 195 0.48 -16.77 -0.60
CA ARG A 195 -0.63 -17.74 -0.53
C ARG A 195 -0.36 -18.85 0.49
N GLU A 196 0.84 -19.41 0.49
CA GLU A 196 1.24 -20.43 1.46
C GLU A 196 1.21 -19.88 2.88
N ALA A 197 1.74 -18.69 3.13
CA ALA A 197 1.70 -18.03 4.41
C ALA A 197 0.26 -17.75 4.89
N ASN A 198 -0.63 -17.31 3.99
CA ASN A 198 -2.04 -17.07 4.32
C ASN A 198 -2.78 -18.37 4.70
N VAL A 199 -2.48 -19.48 4.04
CA VAL A 199 -3.03 -20.81 4.40
C VAL A 199 -2.58 -21.20 5.81
N LEU A 200 -1.27 -21.09 6.10
CA LEU A 200 -0.72 -21.42 7.42
C LEU A 200 -1.28 -20.51 8.53
N MET A 201 -1.43 -19.22 8.27
CA MET A 201 -2.05 -18.29 9.23
C MET A 201 -3.50 -18.64 9.52
N LYS A 202 -4.27 -19.06 8.49
CA LYS A 202 -5.65 -19.49 8.66
C LYS A 202 -5.72 -20.77 9.51
N GLN A 203 -4.91 -21.77 9.20
CA GLN A 203 -4.81 -23.01 9.96
C GLN A 203 -4.42 -22.73 11.43
N GLY A 204 -3.43 -21.86 11.66
CA GLY A 204 -3.02 -21.47 12.99
C GLY A 204 -4.16 -20.82 13.81
N LYS A 205 -4.95 -19.94 13.18
CA LYS A 205 -6.14 -19.35 13.84
C LYS A 205 -7.19 -20.40 14.18
N GLU A 206 -7.47 -21.34 13.29
CA GLU A 206 -8.43 -22.43 13.50
C GLU A 206 -8.00 -23.33 14.67
N ILE A 207 -6.71 -23.69 14.75
CA ILE A 207 -6.15 -24.48 15.86
C ILE A 207 -6.29 -23.74 17.21
N LEU A 208 -5.96 -22.44 17.23
CA LEU A 208 -6.10 -21.61 18.44
C LEU A 208 -7.57 -21.52 18.89
N GLU A 209 -8.51 -21.41 17.97
CA GLU A 209 -9.94 -21.37 18.30
C GLU A 209 -10.42 -22.70 18.84
N GLN A 210 -9.99 -23.81 18.25
CA GLN A 210 -10.28 -25.16 18.77
C GLN A 210 -9.74 -25.34 20.20
N ALA A 211 -8.50 -24.89 20.46
CA ALA A 211 -7.91 -24.95 21.79
C ALA A 211 -8.70 -24.13 22.82
N LYS A 212 -9.22 -22.96 22.47
CA LYS A 212 -10.09 -22.17 23.36
C LYS A 212 -11.38 -22.92 23.69
N GLN A 213 -12.05 -23.50 22.69
CA GLN A 213 -13.27 -24.27 22.88
C GLN A 213 -13.03 -25.53 23.76
N GLU A 214 -11.85 -26.12 23.61
CA GLU A 214 -11.48 -27.27 24.47
C GLU A 214 -11.29 -26.84 25.92
N VAL A 215 -10.59 -25.71 26.16
CA VAL A 215 -10.47 -25.17 27.54
C VAL A 215 -11.84 -24.86 28.13
N GLU A 216 -12.75 -24.23 27.38
CA GLU A 216 -14.11 -23.95 27.84
C GLU A 216 -14.85 -25.22 28.20
N ARG A 217 -14.78 -26.28 27.38
CA ARG A 217 -15.37 -27.58 27.68
C ARG A 217 -14.79 -28.20 28.95
N MET A 218 -13.47 -28.16 29.13
CA MET A 218 -12.80 -28.67 30.31
C MET A 218 -13.18 -27.93 31.60
N ILE A 219 -13.42 -26.62 31.52
CA ILE A 219 -13.83 -25.81 32.67
C ILE A 219 -15.31 -26.02 33.02
N LEU A 220 -16.16 -26.10 31.99
CA LEU A 220 -17.62 -26.22 32.20
C LEU A 220 -18.11 -27.65 32.43
N GLY A 221 -17.26 -28.66 32.23
CA GLY A 221 -17.60 -30.07 32.45
C GLY A 221 -18.59 -30.65 31.44
N ASN A 222 -18.65 -30.10 30.22
CA ASN A 222 -19.50 -30.54 29.10
C ASN A 222 -18.75 -31.42 28.11
#